data_75b9b9d881a604b59a399d6913eeb29a
#
_entry.id   75b9b9d881a604b59a399d6913eeb29a
#
_cell.length_a   1.000
_cell.length_b   1.000
_cell.length_c   1.000
_cell.angle_alpha   90.00
_cell.angle_beta   90.00
_cell.angle_gamma   90.00
#
_symmetry.space_group_name_H-M   'P 1'
#
loop_
_entity.id
_entity.type
_entity.pdbx_description
1 polymer ?
#
loop_
_entity_poly.entity_id
_entity_poly.type
_entity_poly.pdbx_seq_one_letter_code
_entity_poly.pdbx_strand_id
1 'polypeptide(L)'
;STPGRTLFPYTTLFRSPQKLHLDPNLPLTVARFLRLNRRLSDVQVTALLARTGVPELAQRELATLSGGQFQRVLLARALAGNPQILVLDEPTQGLDQPGTAAFYRLIEDVRREIGCAVLSVSHDLHVVMSASDRVICLNGHICCEGTPSVVSNAPEYRALFGLGTGGALALYQHHHDHGADHPEHTHEHSHEHSEACDHDH
;
A
#
# COMPACT_ATOMS: atom_id res chain seq x y z
N SER A 1 -21.21 24.52 30.70
CA SER A 1 -21.58 23.58 29.63
C SER A 1 -20.62 23.76 28.49
N THR A 2 -19.56 22.92 28.44
CA THR A 2 -18.60 22.90 27.34
C THR A 2 -19.19 22.01 26.24
N PRO A 3 -19.34 22.51 24.99
CA PRO A 3 -19.83 21.67 23.91
C PRO A 3 -18.77 20.58 23.64
N GLY A 4 -19.21 19.32 23.69
CA GLY A 4 -18.38 18.17 23.39
C GLY A 4 -17.75 18.32 22.00
N ARG A 5 -16.44 18.47 21.93
CA ARG A 5 -15.67 18.37 20.72
C ARG A 5 -15.85 16.94 20.20
N THR A 6 -16.61 16.78 19.13
CA THR A 6 -16.63 15.55 18.35
C THR A 6 -15.21 15.35 17.82
N LEU A 7 -14.48 14.38 18.38
CA LEU A 7 -13.03 14.21 18.19
C LEU A 7 -12.63 13.93 16.73
N PHE A 8 -13.56 13.55 15.85
CA PHE A 8 -13.27 13.27 14.44
C PHE A 8 -14.47 13.55 13.54
N PRO A 9 -14.70 14.82 13.12
CA PRO A 9 -15.82 15.13 12.24
C PRO A 9 -15.67 14.61 10.80
N TYR A 10 -14.49 14.06 10.42
CA TYR A 10 -14.18 13.67 9.04
C TYR A 10 -13.38 12.36 8.92
N THR A 11 -13.59 11.40 9.80
CA THR A 11 -13.03 10.08 9.60
C THR A 11 -13.76 9.41 8.45
N THR A 12 -13.19 9.44 7.26
CA THR A 12 -13.70 8.65 6.14
C THR A 12 -13.23 7.22 6.36
N LEU A 13 -14.08 6.42 6.97
CA LEU A 13 -13.90 4.99 7.12
C LEU A 13 -14.18 4.35 5.76
N PHE A 14 -13.15 4.00 5.02
CA PHE A 14 -13.28 3.19 3.84
C PHE A 14 -13.16 1.72 4.24
N ARG A 15 -14.30 1.04 4.33
CA ARG A 15 -14.34 -0.41 4.41
C ARG A 15 -14.51 -0.96 3.00
N SER A 16 -13.47 -1.55 2.43
CA SER A 16 -13.63 -2.37 1.23
C SER A 16 -14.48 -3.58 1.61
N PRO A 17 -15.72 -3.72 1.11
CA PRO A 17 -16.43 -4.97 1.28
C PRO A 17 -15.65 -6.04 0.54
N GLN A 18 -15.46 -7.22 1.16
CA GLN A 18 -14.72 -8.36 0.61
C GLN A 18 -15.17 -8.79 -0.79
N LYS A 19 -16.37 -8.44 -1.21
CA LYS A 19 -16.88 -8.43 -2.59
C LYS A 19 -18.06 -7.46 -2.62
N LEU A 20 -17.89 -6.31 -3.24
CA LEU A 20 -19.03 -5.53 -3.66
C LEU A 20 -19.69 -6.32 -4.80
N HIS A 21 -20.73 -7.09 -4.50
CA HIS A 21 -21.58 -7.68 -5.53
C HIS A 21 -22.36 -6.54 -6.16
N LEU A 22 -21.74 -5.93 -7.17
CA LEU A 22 -22.46 -5.01 -8.04
C LEU A 22 -23.37 -5.86 -8.93
N ASP A 23 -24.65 -5.53 -8.95
CA ASP A 23 -25.53 -6.09 -9.98
C ASP A 23 -24.94 -5.73 -11.35
N PRO A 24 -24.58 -6.72 -12.20
CA PRO A 24 -24.00 -6.45 -13.51
C PRO A 24 -24.91 -5.57 -14.39
N ASN A 25 -26.21 -5.55 -14.09
CA ASN A 25 -27.20 -4.77 -14.82
C ASN A 25 -27.35 -3.33 -14.28
N LEU A 26 -26.65 -2.98 -13.19
CA LEU A 26 -26.70 -1.62 -12.66
C LEU A 26 -25.80 -0.70 -13.51
N PRO A 27 -26.34 0.23 -14.33
CA PRO A 27 -25.56 1.13 -15.17
C PRO A 27 -24.90 2.24 -14.32
N LEU A 28 -23.89 1.88 -13.52
CA LEU A 28 -23.21 2.77 -12.62
C LEU A 28 -21.78 3.03 -13.12
N THR A 29 -21.57 4.21 -13.71
CA THR A 29 -20.23 4.62 -14.12
C THR A 29 -19.37 5.04 -12.92
N VAL A 30 -18.05 4.98 -13.08
CA VAL A 30 -17.06 5.41 -12.09
C VAL A 30 -17.34 6.86 -11.63
N ALA A 31 -17.59 7.77 -12.56
CA ALA A 31 -17.89 9.17 -12.23
C ALA A 31 -19.16 9.29 -11.37
N ARG A 32 -20.21 8.55 -11.69
CA ARG A 32 -21.44 8.53 -10.87
C ARG A 32 -21.18 7.93 -9.50
N PHE A 33 -20.40 6.86 -9.43
CA PHE A 33 -20.02 6.21 -8.18
C PHE A 33 -19.24 7.17 -7.25
N LEU A 34 -18.28 7.91 -7.77
CA LEU A 34 -17.53 8.91 -6.99
C LEU A 34 -18.43 10.03 -6.47
N ARG A 35 -19.51 10.36 -7.20
CA ARG A 35 -20.48 11.39 -6.82
C ARG A 35 -21.56 10.91 -5.86
N LEU A 36 -21.66 9.61 -5.57
CA LEU A 36 -22.61 9.11 -4.58
C LEU A 36 -22.32 9.75 -3.22
N ASN A 37 -23.30 10.44 -2.66
CA ASN A 37 -23.24 11.19 -1.40
C ASN A 37 -22.27 12.37 -1.38
N ARG A 38 -21.75 12.81 -2.55
CA ARG A 38 -20.86 13.99 -2.68
C ARG A 38 -21.13 14.73 -3.98
N ARG A 39 -21.12 16.06 -3.91
CA ARG A 39 -21.21 16.90 -5.11
C ARG A 39 -19.79 17.16 -5.62
N LEU A 40 -19.34 16.37 -6.59
CA LEU A 40 -18.05 16.53 -7.24
C LEU A 40 -18.23 17.05 -8.67
N SER A 41 -17.47 18.08 -9.04
CA SER A 41 -17.37 18.55 -10.43
C SER A 41 -16.61 17.53 -11.31
N ASP A 42 -16.70 17.68 -12.62
CA ASP A 42 -15.93 16.84 -13.55
C ASP A 42 -14.41 16.99 -13.33
N VAL A 43 -13.95 18.19 -13.06
CA VAL A 43 -12.54 18.47 -12.76
C VAL A 43 -12.07 17.71 -11.50
N GLN A 44 -12.89 17.71 -10.45
CA GLN A 44 -12.57 16.99 -9.21
C GLN A 44 -12.57 15.48 -9.42
N VAL A 45 -13.50 14.93 -10.18
CA VAL A 45 -13.54 13.50 -10.53
C VAL A 45 -12.27 13.11 -11.30
N THR A 46 -11.92 13.89 -12.33
CA THR A 46 -10.71 13.65 -13.13
C THR A 46 -9.45 13.73 -12.27
N ALA A 47 -9.33 14.73 -11.40
CA ALA A 47 -8.18 14.87 -10.51
C ALA A 47 -8.05 13.70 -9.53
N LEU A 48 -9.15 13.22 -8.95
CA LEU A 48 -9.16 12.06 -8.06
C LEU A 48 -8.71 10.78 -8.77
N LEU A 49 -9.22 10.54 -9.98
CA LEU A 49 -8.85 9.38 -10.78
C LEU A 49 -7.40 9.45 -11.28
N ALA A 50 -6.92 10.64 -11.64
CA ALA A 50 -5.52 10.86 -12.02
C ALA A 50 -4.59 10.55 -10.83
N ARG A 51 -4.94 11.03 -9.62
CA ARG A 51 -4.18 10.76 -8.39
C ARG A 51 -4.07 9.27 -8.07
N THR A 52 -5.08 8.47 -8.43
CA THR A 52 -5.05 7.01 -8.23
C THR A 52 -4.60 6.23 -9.48
N GLY A 53 -4.11 6.94 -10.52
CA GLY A 53 -3.51 6.35 -11.71
C GLY A 53 -4.51 5.66 -12.67
N VAL A 54 -5.76 6.15 -12.71
CA VAL A 54 -6.84 5.61 -13.57
C VAL A 54 -7.72 6.73 -14.17
N PRO A 55 -7.13 7.80 -14.75
CA PRO A 55 -7.89 8.96 -15.23
C PRO A 55 -8.90 8.63 -16.34
N GLU A 56 -8.62 7.59 -17.12
CA GLU A 56 -9.42 7.14 -18.25
C GLU A 56 -10.72 6.43 -17.85
N LEU A 57 -10.88 6.06 -16.59
CA LEU A 57 -11.99 5.20 -16.16
C LEU A 57 -13.29 5.95 -15.83
N ALA A 58 -13.32 7.29 -15.90
CA ALA A 58 -14.47 8.10 -15.46
C ALA A 58 -15.82 7.64 -16.04
N GLN A 59 -15.85 7.28 -17.31
CA GLN A 59 -17.06 6.85 -18.04
C GLN A 59 -17.24 5.32 -18.11
N ARG A 60 -16.28 4.55 -17.57
CA ARG A 60 -16.39 3.09 -17.53
C ARG A 60 -17.42 2.66 -16.48
N GLU A 61 -18.11 1.58 -16.75
CA GLU A 61 -19.02 0.95 -15.81
C GLU A 61 -18.22 0.19 -14.72
N LEU A 62 -18.61 0.34 -13.46
CA LEU A 62 -17.94 -0.32 -12.34
C LEU A 62 -17.87 -1.83 -12.49
N ALA A 63 -18.92 -2.44 -13.02
CA ALA A 63 -19.01 -3.89 -13.22
C ALA A 63 -17.99 -4.44 -14.23
N THR A 64 -17.41 -3.55 -15.10
CA THR A 64 -16.44 -3.95 -16.13
C THR A 64 -14.99 -3.75 -15.71
N LEU A 65 -14.74 -3.26 -14.51
CA LEU A 65 -13.39 -2.97 -14.03
C LEU A 65 -12.68 -4.26 -13.59
N SER A 66 -11.36 -4.32 -13.83
CA SER A 66 -10.53 -5.32 -13.18
C SER A 66 -10.45 -5.06 -11.67
N GLY A 67 -10.06 -6.08 -10.88
CA GLY A 67 -9.91 -5.93 -9.42
C GLY A 67 -9.00 -4.75 -9.05
N GLY A 68 -7.85 -4.60 -9.73
CA GLY A 68 -6.92 -3.49 -9.49
C GLY A 68 -7.47 -2.12 -9.87
N GLN A 69 -8.19 -2.04 -10.99
CA GLN A 69 -8.88 -0.80 -11.37
C GLN A 69 -9.96 -0.43 -10.35
N PHE A 70 -10.71 -1.42 -9.90
CA PHE A 70 -11.75 -1.21 -8.90
C PHE A 70 -11.16 -0.72 -7.56
N GLN A 71 -10.08 -1.33 -7.07
CA GLN A 71 -9.40 -0.87 -5.84
C GLN A 71 -8.89 0.58 -5.95
N ARG A 72 -8.35 0.98 -7.11
CA ARG A 72 -7.93 2.36 -7.36
C ARG A 72 -9.11 3.34 -7.38
N VAL A 73 -10.24 2.94 -7.93
CA VAL A 73 -11.48 3.75 -7.91
C VAL A 73 -12.02 3.86 -6.48
N LEU A 74 -11.97 2.79 -5.69
CA LEU A 74 -12.34 2.83 -4.28
C LEU A 74 -11.45 3.77 -3.48
N LEU A 75 -10.13 3.74 -3.73
CA LEU A 75 -9.19 4.67 -3.11
C LEU A 75 -9.52 6.12 -3.52
N ALA A 76 -9.77 6.40 -4.81
CA ALA A 76 -10.19 7.71 -5.28
C ALA A 76 -11.43 8.23 -4.54
N ARG A 77 -12.41 7.35 -4.30
CA ARG A 77 -13.62 7.70 -3.53
C ARG A 77 -13.30 8.03 -2.07
N ALA A 78 -12.41 7.27 -1.43
CA ALA A 78 -11.97 7.55 -0.06
C ALA A 78 -11.30 8.92 0.03
N LEU A 79 -10.46 9.24 -0.95
CA LEU A 79 -9.72 10.51 -1.02
C LEU A 79 -10.60 11.73 -1.32
N ALA A 80 -11.77 11.56 -1.92
CA ALA A 80 -12.71 12.65 -2.22
C ALA A 80 -13.13 13.44 -0.99
N GLY A 81 -12.93 12.91 0.21
CA GLY A 81 -13.23 13.54 1.50
C GLY A 81 -12.06 14.30 2.10
N ASN A 82 -10.90 14.30 1.48
CA ASN A 82 -9.67 14.82 2.06
C ASN A 82 -9.46 14.30 3.50
N PRO A 83 -9.36 12.96 3.70
CA PRO A 83 -9.37 12.36 5.02
C PRO A 83 -8.07 12.66 5.78
N GLN A 84 -8.18 12.82 7.09
CA GLN A 84 -7.01 12.85 7.98
C GLN A 84 -6.53 11.44 8.33
N ILE A 85 -7.42 10.46 8.27
CA ILE A 85 -7.12 9.04 8.48
C ILE A 85 -7.79 8.23 7.38
N LEU A 86 -7.00 7.43 6.68
CA LEU A 86 -7.44 6.49 5.68
C LEU A 86 -7.43 5.09 6.29
N VAL A 87 -8.59 4.41 6.33
CA VAL A 87 -8.70 3.04 6.83
C VAL A 87 -8.93 2.11 5.65
N LEU A 88 -8.06 1.14 5.48
CA LEU A 88 -8.05 0.17 4.40
C LEU A 88 -8.19 -1.24 4.98
N ASP A 89 -9.22 -1.97 4.57
CA ASP A 89 -9.48 -3.35 4.98
C ASP A 89 -9.24 -4.26 3.77
N GLU A 90 -8.20 -5.10 3.85
CA GLU A 90 -7.74 -6.00 2.79
C GLU A 90 -7.64 -5.31 1.39
N PRO A 91 -6.93 -4.17 1.26
CA PRO A 91 -7.03 -3.32 0.08
C PRO A 91 -6.43 -3.94 -1.19
N THR A 92 -5.67 -5.02 -1.06
CA THR A 92 -5.01 -5.71 -2.17
C THR A 92 -5.59 -7.09 -2.45
N GLN A 93 -6.72 -7.43 -1.81
CA GLN A 93 -7.36 -8.71 -2.06
C GLN A 93 -7.74 -8.88 -3.53
N GLY A 94 -7.30 -9.98 -4.13
CA GLY A 94 -7.55 -10.29 -5.54
C GLY A 94 -6.62 -9.59 -6.53
N LEU A 95 -5.56 -8.95 -6.06
CA LEU A 95 -4.46 -8.46 -6.88
C LEU A 95 -3.36 -9.53 -6.97
N ASP A 96 -2.64 -9.54 -8.11
CA ASP A 96 -1.39 -10.25 -8.23
C ASP A 96 -0.26 -9.52 -7.46
N GLN A 97 0.89 -10.16 -7.30
CA GLN A 97 2.01 -9.56 -6.56
C GLN A 97 2.50 -8.22 -7.13
N PRO A 98 2.69 -8.05 -8.46
CA PRO A 98 3.03 -6.75 -9.04
C PRO A 98 1.96 -5.68 -8.77
N GLY A 99 0.69 -6.03 -8.89
CA GLY A 99 -0.45 -5.14 -8.60
C GLY A 99 -0.50 -4.73 -7.13
N THR A 100 -0.27 -5.66 -6.22
CA THR A 100 -0.15 -5.42 -4.78
C THR A 100 0.96 -4.40 -4.48
N ALA A 101 2.17 -4.64 -4.98
CA ALA A 101 3.31 -3.74 -4.78
C ALA A 101 3.06 -2.34 -5.37
N ALA A 102 2.44 -2.27 -6.56
CA ALA A 102 2.07 -0.99 -7.18
C ALA A 102 0.99 -0.24 -6.38
N PHE A 103 0.05 -0.96 -5.77
CA PHE A 103 -1.02 -0.36 -4.98
C PHE A 103 -0.50 0.21 -3.65
N TYR A 104 0.41 -0.49 -2.96
CA TYR A 104 1.00 0.04 -1.73
C TYR A 104 1.92 1.25 -1.99
N ARG A 105 2.66 1.27 -3.10
CA ARG A 105 3.39 2.48 -3.52
C ARG A 105 2.45 3.65 -3.74
N LEU A 106 1.32 3.42 -4.40
CA LEU A 106 0.29 4.44 -4.59
C LEU A 106 -0.26 4.97 -3.24
N ILE A 107 -0.53 4.07 -2.28
CA ILE A 107 -0.97 4.49 -0.93
C ILE A 107 0.08 5.37 -0.27
N GLU A 108 1.35 5.03 -0.37
CA GLU A 108 2.44 5.80 0.21
C GLU A 108 2.58 7.19 -0.44
N ASP A 109 2.49 7.28 -1.77
CA ASP A 109 2.53 8.54 -2.50
C ASP A 109 1.36 9.45 -2.08
N VAL A 110 0.16 8.89 -2.01
CA VAL A 110 -1.05 9.58 -1.55
C VAL A 110 -0.90 10.04 -0.09
N ARG A 111 -0.38 9.18 0.80
CA ARG A 111 -0.12 9.51 2.20
C ARG A 111 0.78 10.73 2.34
N ARG A 112 1.88 10.75 1.57
CA ARG A 112 2.83 11.87 1.57
C ARG A 112 2.22 13.15 1.00
N GLU A 113 1.47 13.05 -0.07
CA GLU A 113 0.85 14.20 -0.74
C GLU A 113 -0.21 14.87 0.14
N ILE A 114 -1.06 14.08 0.82
CA ILE A 114 -2.20 14.58 1.61
C ILE A 114 -1.81 14.82 3.07
N GLY A 115 -0.77 14.16 3.57
CA GLY A 115 -0.39 14.21 4.99
C GLY A 115 -1.37 13.46 5.90
N CYS A 116 -2.03 12.40 5.40
CA CYS A 116 -2.97 11.61 6.19
C CYS A 116 -2.27 10.43 6.89
N ALA A 117 -2.84 9.98 8.01
CA ALA A 117 -2.49 8.70 8.59
C ALA A 117 -3.17 7.57 7.82
N VAL A 118 -2.51 6.40 7.72
CA VAL A 118 -3.08 5.19 7.09
C VAL A 118 -3.13 4.07 8.12
N LEU A 119 -4.31 3.48 8.29
CA LEU A 119 -4.52 2.24 9.01
C LEU A 119 -4.91 1.16 8.00
N SER A 120 -4.06 0.16 7.82
CA SER A 120 -4.33 -0.97 6.93
C SER A 120 -4.52 -2.24 7.73
N VAL A 121 -5.56 -2.99 7.42
CA VAL A 121 -5.79 -4.35 7.90
C VAL A 121 -5.47 -5.31 6.77
N SER A 122 -4.59 -6.27 7.02
CA SER A 122 -4.20 -7.26 6.02
C SER A 122 -3.70 -8.54 6.68
N HIS A 123 -3.86 -9.66 5.99
CA HIS A 123 -3.26 -10.94 6.35
C HIS A 123 -1.97 -11.23 5.56
N ASP A 124 -1.58 -10.35 4.63
CA ASP A 124 -0.33 -10.46 3.89
C ASP A 124 0.84 -9.92 4.73
N LEU A 125 1.52 -10.83 5.42
CA LEU A 125 2.60 -10.49 6.33
C LEU A 125 3.79 -9.79 5.64
N HIS A 126 4.11 -10.19 4.39
CA HIS A 126 5.20 -9.58 3.64
C HIS A 126 4.95 -8.09 3.42
N VAL A 127 3.74 -7.77 3.02
CA VAL A 127 3.34 -6.40 2.77
C VAL A 127 3.30 -5.61 4.07
N VAL A 128 2.66 -6.16 5.11
CA VAL A 128 2.55 -5.49 6.42
C VAL A 128 3.94 -5.16 6.95
N MET A 129 4.88 -6.11 6.91
CA MET A 129 6.22 -5.91 7.44
C MET A 129 7.09 -4.98 6.61
N SER A 130 6.85 -4.86 5.30
CA SER A 130 7.64 -4.00 4.40
C SER A 130 7.11 -2.58 4.25
N ALA A 131 5.79 -2.38 4.43
CA ALA A 131 5.13 -1.13 4.09
C ALA A 131 4.57 -0.36 5.32
N SER A 132 4.82 -0.83 6.55
CA SER A 132 4.25 -0.23 7.75
C SER A 132 5.31 0.40 8.65
N ASP A 133 4.98 1.56 9.25
CA ASP A 133 5.81 2.18 10.30
C ASP A 133 5.60 1.46 11.65
N ARG A 134 4.37 0.97 11.88
CA ARG A 134 3.96 0.26 13.11
C ARG A 134 2.99 -0.87 12.77
N VAL A 135 3.15 -1.99 13.44
CA VAL A 135 2.33 -3.19 13.27
C VAL A 135 1.67 -3.52 14.61
N ILE A 136 0.40 -3.94 14.54
CA ILE A 136 -0.38 -4.46 15.67
C ILE A 136 -0.88 -5.84 15.25
N CYS A 137 -0.47 -6.89 15.99
CA CYS A 137 -0.91 -8.25 15.74
C CYS A 137 -2.15 -8.57 16.56
N LEU A 138 -3.19 -9.06 15.89
CA LEU A 138 -4.47 -9.41 16.50
C LEU A 138 -4.75 -10.91 16.37
N ASN A 139 -5.07 -11.55 17.49
CA ASN A 139 -5.58 -12.91 17.56
C ASN A 139 -6.61 -13.02 18.70
N GLY A 140 -7.78 -12.41 18.51
CA GLY A 140 -8.78 -12.23 19.56
C GLY A 140 -8.40 -11.18 20.60
N HIS A 141 -7.12 -10.90 20.78
CA HIS A 141 -6.53 -9.83 21.59
C HIS A 141 -5.28 -9.29 20.89
N ILE A 142 -4.74 -8.18 21.38
CA ILE A 142 -3.45 -7.68 20.90
C ILE A 142 -2.35 -8.59 21.46
N CYS A 143 -1.68 -9.35 20.57
CA CYS A 143 -0.61 -10.28 20.94
C CYS A 143 0.74 -9.58 21.05
N CYS A 144 1.03 -8.71 20.08
CA CYS A 144 2.26 -7.91 20.03
C CYS A 144 2.04 -6.65 19.18
N GLU A 145 2.84 -5.62 19.45
CA GLU A 145 2.82 -4.38 18.68
C GLU A 145 4.20 -3.72 18.68
N GLY A 146 4.48 -2.94 17.66
CA GLY A 146 5.74 -2.20 17.54
C GLY A 146 6.12 -1.93 16.09
N THR A 147 7.39 -1.60 15.87
CA THR A 147 7.94 -1.56 14.51
C THR A 147 7.99 -2.97 13.91
N PRO A 148 8.02 -3.14 12.57
CA PRO A 148 8.13 -4.45 11.94
C PRO A 148 9.26 -5.30 12.51
N SER A 149 10.43 -4.71 12.79
CA SER A 149 11.59 -5.39 13.36
C SER A 149 11.35 -5.88 14.79
N VAL A 150 10.63 -5.13 15.61
CA VAL A 150 10.25 -5.54 16.97
C VAL A 150 9.25 -6.70 16.92
N VAL A 151 8.21 -6.54 16.10
CA VAL A 151 7.14 -7.53 15.97
C VAL A 151 7.65 -8.85 15.41
N SER A 152 8.51 -8.82 14.38
CA SER A 152 9.08 -10.06 13.79
C SER A 152 9.93 -10.88 14.77
N ASN A 153 10.48 -10.25 15.81
CA ASN A 153 11.25 -10.91 16.86
C ASN A 153 10.40 -11.32 18.06
N ALA A 154 9.15 -10.90 18.15
CA ALA A 154 8.27 -11.23 19.26
C ALA A 154 7.96 -12.74 19.30
N PRO A 155 8.03 -13.40 20.49
CA PRO A 155 7.71 -14.83 20.62
C PRO A 155 6.29 -15.15 20.16
N GLU A 156 5.33 -14.28 20.46
CA GLU A 156 3.92 -14.42 20.10
C GLU A 156 3.72 -14.41 18.58
N TYR A 157 4.42 -13.52 17.87
CA TYR A 157 4.40 -13.48 16.42
C TYR A 157 4.98 -14.77 15.83
N ARG A 158 6.12 -15.24 16.37
CA ARG A 158 6.75 -16.48 15.91
C ARG A 158 5.89 -17.71 16.19
N ALA A 159 5.17 -17.72 17.30
CA ALA A 159 4.24 -18.80 17.62
C ALA A 159 3.05 -18.86 16.65
N LEU A 160 2.54 -17.68 16.21
CA LEU A 160 1.41 -17.61 15.27
C LEU A 160 1.82 -17.89 13.82
N PHE A 161 2.98 -17.41 13.40
CA PHE A 161 3.37 -17.38 11.98
C PHE A 161 4.68 -18.11 11.66
N GLY A 162 5.48 -18.49 12.67
CA GLY A 162 6.83 -19.01 12.48
C GLY A 162 6.91 -20.54 12.21
N LEU A 163 5.89 -21.31 12.53
CA LEU A 163 5.92 -22.78 12.43
C LEU A 163 5.59 -23.32 11.02
N GLY A 164 5.14 -22.45 10.10
CA GLY A 164 4.72 -22.86 8.73
C GLY A 164 5.68 -22.51 7.60
N THR A 165 6.66 -21.65 7.81
CA THR A 165 7.45 -21.07 6.71
C THR A 165 8.93 -21.49 6.69
N GLY A 166 9.37 -22.41 7.58
CA GLY A 166 10.73 -22.97 7.53
C GLY A 166 11.86 -21.94 7.41
N GLY A 167 11.72 -20.74 8.01
CA GLY A 167 12.74 -19.69 7.93
C GLY A 167 12.71 -18.85 6.64
N ALA A 168 11.72 -19.01 5.74
CA ALA A 168 11.65 -18.32 4.45
C ALA A 168 11.21 -16.84 4.54
N LEU A 169 10.92 -16.31 5.73
CA LEU A 169 10.72 -14.88 5.95
C LEU A 169 12.07 -14.18 6.15
N ALA A 170 12.93 -14.21 5.14
CA ALA A 170 14.07 -13.30 5.08
C ALA A 170 13.51 -11.88 4.89
N LEU A 171 13.54 -11.11 5.97
CA LEU A 171 13.22 -9.67 5.93
C LEU A 171 14.20 -8.98 4.99
N TYR A 172 13.70 -8.59 3.83
CA TYR A 172 14.43 -7.70 2.94
C TYR A 172 14.44 -6.32 3.59
N GLN A 173 15.48 -6.02 4.35
CA GLN A 173 15.67 -4.70 4.95
C GLN A 173 16.10 -3.74 3.83
N HIS A 174 15.19 -2.91 3.37
CA HIS A 174 15.57 -1.71 2.66
C HIS A 174 16.20 -0.73 3.66
N HIS A 175 17.52 -0.69 3.70
CA HIS A 175 18.26 0.39 4.32
C HIS A 175 18.06 1.64 3.45
N HIS A 176 17.30 2.59 3.94
CA HIS A 176 17.36 3.96 3.46
C HIS A 176 18.53 4.63 4.16
N ASP A 177 19.73 4.49 3.57
CA ASP A 177 20.88 5.28 3.96
C ASP A 177 20.69 6.72 3.47
N HIS A 178 20.29 7.60 4.38
CA HIS A 178 20.51 9.02 4.28
C HIS A 178 21.88 9.32 4.90
N GLY A 179 22.93 9.01 4.16
CA GLY A 179 24.31 9.33 4.52
C GLY A 179 24.86 10.33 3.52
N ALA A 180 24.92 11.62 3.92
CA ALA A 180 25.90 12.53 3.37
C ALA A 180 27.29 12.05 3.81
N ASP A 181 28.18 11.93 2.87
CA ASP A 181 29.59 12.34 2.82
C ASP A 181 30.39 11.44 1.91
N HIS A 182 30.84 12.03 0.80
CA HIS A 182 31.91 11.48 -0.02
C HIS A 182 33.25 11.83 0.60
N PRO A 183 34.25 10.92 0.58
CA PRO A 183 35.56 11.27 0.12
C PRO A 183 35.98 10.47 -1.11
N GLU A 184 36.50 11.19 -2.08
CA GLU A 184 37.14 10.69 -3.28
C GLU A 184 38.29 9.72 -2.95
N HIS A 185 38.26 8.53 -3.54
CA HIS A 185 39.45 7.70 -3.67
C HIS A 185 39.68 7.36 -5.13
N THR A 186 40.69 8.02 -5.66
CA THR A 186 41.41 7.69 -6.88
C THR A 186 42.04 6.30 -6.75
N HIS A 187 41.67 5.38 -7.65
CA HIS A 187 42.44 4.16 -7.87
C HIS A 187 42.97 4.15 -9.29
N GLU A 188 44.33 4.26 -9.35
CA GLU A 188 45.15 4.00 -10.52
C GLU A 188 45.01 2.51 -10.92
N HIS A 189 44.71 2.28 -12.18
CA HIS A 189 44.81 0.98 -12.81
C HIS A 189 46.16 0.82 -13.45
N SER A 190 46.97 -0.08 -12.90
CA SER A 190 48.16 -0.62 -13.58
C SER A 190 47.75 -1.95 -14.26
N HIS A 191 47.89 -1.96 -15.58
CA HIS A 191 47.79 -3.16 -16.41
C HIS A 191 49.12 -3.92 -16.37
N GLU A 192 49.10 -5.18 -16.05
CA GLU A 192 50.14 -6.10 -16.44
C GLU A 192 49.53 -7.27 -17.21
N HIS A 193 50.01 -7.41 -18.46
CA HIS A 193 49.86 -8.54 -19.34
C HIS A 193 50.83 -9.65 -18.92
N SER A 194 50.39 -10.89 -18.92
CA SER A 194 51.28 -12.02 -19.20
C SER A 194 50.53 -13.11 -19.94
N GLU A 195 51.21 -13.52 -20.97
CA GLU A 195 50.90 -14.48 -22.02
C GLU A 195 50.84 -15.93 -21.55
N ALA A 196 50.11 -16.70 -22.36
CA ALA A 196 50.36 -18.05 -22.85
C ALA A 196 50.64 -19.20 -21.88
N CYS A 197 49.87 -20.26 -22.04
CA CYS A 197 50.40 -21.60 -22.37
C CYS A 197 49.28 -22.51 -22.87
N ASP A 198 49.54 -22.98 -24.05
CA ASP A 198 49.12 -24.17 -24.79
C ASP A 198 49.15 -25.46 -23.94
N HIS A 199 48.22 -26.40 -24.19
CA HIS A 199 48.45 -27.82 -24.42
C HIS A 199 47.15 -28.63 -24.49
N ASP A 200 46.97 -29.21 -25.69
CA ASP A 200 46.50 -30.51 -26.06
C ASP A 200 46.08 -31.53 -24.95
N HIS A 201 44.88 -32.06 -25.07
CA HIS A 201 44.48 -33.43 -25.43
C HIS A 201 42.96 -33.58 -25.48
#